data_5ffde9a7fcb3d0334080466e57add4e5
#
_entry.id   5ffde9a7fcb3d0334080466e57add4e5
#
_cell.length_a   1.000
_cell.length_b   1.000
_cell.length_c   1.000
_cell.angle_alpha   90.00
_cell.angle_beta   90.00
_cell.angle_gamma   90.00
#
_symmetry.space_group_name_H-M   'P 1'
#
loop_
_entity.id
_entity.type
_entity.pdbx_description
1 polymer ?
#
loop_
_entity_poly.entity_id
_entity_poly.type
_entity_poly.pdbx_seq_one_letter_code
_entity_poly.pdbx_strand_id
1 'polypeptide(L)'
;FGSMMRVLREKGYVAALTHYLKADRPFLGICLGLQALFEKSEEAPDIPGLGMIPGAVKRFDTELSVPHIGWNGIVIQQETALFNHLNGGEKFYFVHSYHVAPEDPGVALTYTTYGEAFVSSIKTGNIVATQFHPEKSGDAGLAVFQNFIRPGTGQPAPVRPKTETHLAKRIVACLDVRANDAGDLVVTKGDQYDVREKGEVRNLGKPVELARRYYEEGADEITFLNITGFRDFPLKDLPMLEVLKQTSRHVFVPLT
;
A
#
# COMPACT_ATOMS: atom_id res chain seq x y z
N PHE A 1 -9.55 3.75 -11.04
CA PHE A 1 -10.91 4.09 -10.56
C PHE A 1 -11.99 3.55 -11.49
N GLY A 2 -12.02 3.97 -12.75
CA GLY A 2 -13.09 3.63 -13.69
C GLY A 2 -13.30 2.13 -13.90
N SER A 3 -12.24 1.34 -14.04
CA SER A 3 -12.34 -0.12 -14.21
C SER A 3 -12.97 -0.80 -13.01
N MET A 4 -12.57 -0.42 -11.80
CA MET A 4 -13.17 -0.96 -10.57
C MET A 4 -14.66 -0.64 -10.47
N MET A 5 -15.04 0.63 -10.69
CA MET A 5 -16.44 1.05 -10.60
C MET A 5 -17.32 0.38 -11.65
N ARG A 6 -16.80 0.12 -12.86
CA ARG A 6 -17.51 -0.69 -13.89
C ARG A 6 -17.76 -2.11 -13.41
N VAL A 7 -16.73 -2.79 -12.90
CA VAL A 7 -16.87 -4.17 -12.39
C VAL A 7 -17.85 -4.24 -11.22
N LEU A 8 -17.83 -3.26 -10.30
CA LEU A 8 -18.79 -3.21 -9.19
C LEU A 8 -20.25 -3.08 -9.70
N ARG A 9 -20.47 -2.29 -10.77
CA ARG A 9 -21.79 -2.16 -11.38
C ARG A 9 -22.21 -3.41 -12.13
N GLU A 10 -21.34 -3.95 -12.96
CA GLU A 10 -21.60 -5.18 -13.74
C GLU A 10 -21.95 -6.37 -12.83
N LYS A 11 -21.30 -6.47 -11.69
CA LYS A 11 -21.57 -7.52 -10.69
C LYS A 11 -22.71 -7.19 -9.72
N GLY A 12 -23.35 -6.02 -9.84
CA GLY A 12 -24.46 -5.61 -8.99
C GLY A 12 -24.06 -5.28 -7.54
N TYR A 13 -22.77 -5.07 -7.25
CA TYR A 13 -22.29 -4.84 -5.88
C TYR A 13 -22.55 -3.42 -5.37
N VAL A 14 -22.74 -2.43 -6.24
CA VAL A 14 -22.92 -1.03 -5.87
C VAL A 14 -24.10 -0.85 -4.89
N ALA A 15 -25.26 -1.46 -5.18
CA ALA A 15 -26.44 -1.35 -4.33
C ALA A 15 -26.20 -1.94 -2.92
N ALA A 16 -25.58 -3.12 -2.85
CA ALA A 16 -25.26 -3.79 -1.59
C ALA A 16 -24.25 -2.98 -0.75
N LEU A 17 -23.17 -2.47 -1.39
CA LEU A 17 -22.17 -1.63 -0.75
C LEU A 17 -22.79 -0.32 -0.24
N THR A 18 -23.58 0.36 -1.08
CA THR A 18 -24.25 1.61 -0.69
C THR A 18 -25.21 1.39 0.48
N HIS A 19 -25.96 0.30 0.49
CA HIS A 19 -26.84 -0.05 1.61
C HIS A 19 -26.03 -0.31 2.89
N TYR A 20 -24.93 -1.06 2.79
CA TYR A 20 -24.03 -1.36 3.91
C TYR A 20 -23.43 -0.08 4.52
N LEU A 21 -22.92 0.81 3.67
CA LEU A 21 -22.30 2.06 4.07
C LEU A 21 -23.31 3.05 4.66
N LYS A 22 -24.52 3.17 4.06
CA LYS A 22 -25.61 4.01 4.62
C LYS A 22 -26.10 3.52 5.98
N ALA A 23 -25.96 2.23 6.27
CA ALA A 23 -26.26 1.67 7.58
C ALA A 23 -25.11 1.90 8.60
N ASP A 24 -24.12 2.69 8.25
CA ASP A 24 -22.93 3.03 9.07
C ASP A 24 -22.24 1.80 9.66
N ARG A 25 -22.17 0.72 8.89
CA ARG A 25 -21.46 -0.49 9.31
C ARG A 25 -19.96 -0.32 9.18
N PRO A 26 -19.13 -0.98 10.04
CA PRO A 26 -17.68 -0.87 10.00
C PRO A 26 -17.12 -1.15 8.61
N PHE A 27 -16.40 -0.20 8.06
CA PHE A 27 -15.79 -0.28 6.74
C PHE A 27 -14.38 0.33 6.74
N LEU A 28 -13.42 -0.38 6.20
CA LEU A 28 -12.07 0.11 5.96
C LEU A 28 -11.79 0.12 4.45
N GLY A 29 -11.77 1.32 3.85
CA GLY A 29 -11.37 1.53 2.46
C GLY A 29 -9.88 1.77 2.34
N ILE A 30 -9.18 1.09 1.41
CA ILE A 30 -7.76 1.28 1.16
C ILE A 30 -7.55 1.79 -0.25
N CYS A 31 -6.78 2.87 -0.41
CA CYS A 31 -6.38 3.49 -1.67
C CYS A 31 -7.59 3.73 -2.59
N LEU A 32 -7.80 2.88 -3.57
CA LEU A 32 -8.95 2.93 -4.48
C LEU A 32 -10.29 2.77 -3.74
N GLY A 33 -10.30 2.05 -2.60
CA GLY A 33 -11.45 1.93 -1.72
C GLY A 33 -11.84 3.26 -1.05
N LEU A 34 -10.87 4.11 -0.72
CA LEU A 34 -11.12 5.48 -0.29
C LEU A 34 -11.74 6.31 -1.42
N GLN A 35 -11.12 6.26 -2.59
CA GLN A 35 -11.54 7.06 -3.74
C GLN A 35 -12.95 6.72 -4.20
N ALA A 36 -13.33 5.44 -4.13
CA ALA A 36 -14.67 4.97 -4.50
C ALA A 36 -15.81 5.57 -3.67
N LEU A 37 -15.55 6.01 -2.44
CA LEU A 37 -16.57 6.62 -1.56
C LEU A 37 -17.06 7.98 -2.07
N PHE A 38 -16.27 8.66 -2.90
CA PHE A 38 -16.57 10.00 -3.43
C PHE A 38 -17.51 9.95 -4.63
N GLU A 39 -18.01 11.12 -5.05
CA GLU A 39 -19.00 11.23 -6.11
C GLU A 39 -18.40 11.04 -7.50
N LYS A 40 -17.20 11.58 -7.74
CA LYS A 40 -16.55 11.64 -9.06
C LYS A 40 -15.04 11.57 -8.98
N SER A 41 -14.39 11.25 -10.09
CA SER A 41 -12.94 11.18 -10.19
C SER A 41 -12.46 11.74 -11.52
N GLU A 42 -11.41 12.55 -11.50
CA GLU A 42 -10.73 13.03 -12.71
C GLU A 42 -10.05 11.89 -13.50
N GLU A 43 -9.79 10.74 -12.87
CA GLU A 43 -9.28 9.54 -13.57
C GLU A 43 -10.31 8.97 -14.55
N ALA A 44 -11.60 9.11 -14.25
CA ALA A 44 -12.70 8.62 -15.09
C ALA A 44 -13.92 9.52 -14.92
N PRO A 45 -13.95 10.71 -15.56
CA PRO A 45 -14.98 11.74 -15.32
C PRO A 45 -16.42 11.27 -15.57
N ASP A 46 -16.60 10.37 -16.53
CA ASP A 46 -17.93 9.84 -16.92
C ASP A 46 -18.43 8.71 -16.01
N ILE A 47 -17.62 8.29 -15.03
CA ILE A 47 -17.95 7.15 -14.16
C ILE A 47 -18.10 7.64 -12.72
N PRO A 48 -19.34 7.73 -12.19
CA PRO A 48 -19.55 8.16 -10.82
C PRO A 48 -19.01 7.14 -9.82
N GLY A 49 -18.59 7.62 -8.65
CA GLY A 49 -18.27 6.78 -7.50
C GLY A 49 -19.52 6.26 -6.78
N LEU A 50 -19.36 5.93 -5.50
CA LEU A 50 -20.48 5.49 -4.64
C LEU A 50 -21.30 6.66 -4.09
N GLY A 51 -20.75 7.90 -4.12
CA GLY A 51 -21.42 9.11 -3.67
C GLY A 51 -21.76 9.10 -2.17
N MET A 52 -20.93 8.44 -1.37
CA MET A 52 -21.10 8.40 0.09
C MET A 52 -20.55 9.63 0.78
N ILE A 53 -19.56 10.27 0.16
CA ILE A 53 -18.88 11.47 0.64
C ILE A 53 -18.92 12.52 -0.48
N PRO A 54 -19.49 13.71 -0.23
CA PRO A 54 -19.45 14.80 -1.19
C PRO A 54 -18.02 15.25 -1.50
N GLY A 55 -17.75 15.47 -2.79
CA GLY A 55 -16.43 15.89 -3.27
C GLY A 55 -15.93 15.05 -4.42
N ALA A 56 -14.66 15.22 -4.72
CA ALA A 56 -14.04 14.64 -5.90
C ALA A 56 -12.69 13.98 -5.61
N VAL A 57 -12.29 13.09 -6.49
CA VAL A 57 -10.93 12.57 -6.60
C VAL A 57 -10.21 13.37 -7.68
N LYS A 58 -9.10 14.02 -7.32
CA LYS A 58 -8.32 14.91 -8.18
C LYS A 58 -6.96 14.35 -8.47
N ARG A 59 -6.40 14.66 -9.63
CA ARG A 59 -5.00 14.38 -9.94
C ARG A 59 -4.10 15.36 -9.20
N PHE A 60 -2.90 14.92 -8.80
CA PHE A 60 -1.89 15.83 -8.25
C PHE A 60 -1.54 16.93 -9.25
N ASP A 61 -1.56 18.18 -8.76
CA ASP A 61 -1.01 19.37 -9.45
C ASP A 61 0.31 19.75 -8.75
N THR A 62 1.40 19.17 -9.22
CA THR A 62 2.72 19.26 -8.58
C THR A 62 3.84 19.11 -9.59
N GLU A 63 4.97 19.76 -9.33
CA GLU A 63 6.23 19.57 -10.07
C GLU A 63 6.94 18.23 -9.73
N LEU A 64 6.49 17.52 -8.71
CA LEU A 64 7.04 16.22 -8.35
C LEU A 64 6.55 15.13 -9.32
N SER A 65 7.26 14.01 -9.35
CA SER A 65 6.87 12.84 -10.16
C SER A 65 5.49 12.32 -9.76
N VAL A 66 4.61 12.08 -10.73
CA VAL A 66 3.32 11.41 -10.52
C VAL A 66 3.37 10.06 -11.23
N PRO A 67 3.07 8.96 -10.54
CA PRO A 67 2.44 8.85 -9.22
C PRO A 67 3.35 9.19 -8.03
N HIS A 68 2.73 9.59 -6.90
CA HIS A 68 3.35 9.58 -5.59
C HIS A 68 3.63 8.13 -5.20
N ILE A 69 4.90 7.72 -5.20
CA ILE A 69 5.34 6.37 -4.82
C ILE A 69 6.39 6.48 -3.72
N GLY A 70 6.14 5.82 -2.60
CA GLY A 70 7.10 5.70 -1.52
C GLY A 70 6.52 5.87 -0.13
N TRP A 71 7.40 5.92 0.85
CA TRP A 71 7.07 6.06 2.26
C TRP A 71 6.99 7.54 2.65
N ASN A 72 5.87 7.95 3.22
CA ASN A 72 5.64 9.32 3.65
C ASN A 72 4.93 9.36 5.00
N GLY A 73 5.05 10.49 5.71
CA GLY A 73 4.38 10.72 6.98
C GLY A 73 2.90 11.03 6.83
N ILE A 74 2.19 10.91 7.93
CA ILE A 74 0.84 11.41 8.09
C ILE A 74 0.78 12.40 9.25
N VAL A 75 -0.11 13.37 9.18
CA VAL A 75 -0.40 14.32 10.27
C VAL A 75 -1.85 14.13 10.71
N ILE A 76 -2.03 13.61 11.91
CA ILE A 76 -3.33 13.27 12.48
C ILE A 76 -4.03 14.57 12.92
N GLN A 77 -5.26 14.77 12.45
CA GLN A 77 -6.05 15.98 12.70
C GLN A 77 -7.14 15.79 13.74
N GLN A 78 -7.56 14.55 13.99
CA GLN A 78 -8.65 14.22 14.90
C GLN A 78 -8.28 13.01 15.75
N GLU A 79 -8.71 12.99 16.99
CA GLU A 79 -8.57 11.82 17.84
C GLU A 79 -9.37 10.64 17.27
N THR A 80 -8.72 9.51 17.21
CA THR A 80 -9.30 8.27 16.71
C THR A 80 -8.57 7.06 17.24
N ALA A 81 -9.30 6.02 17.57
CA ALA A 81 -8.71 4.74 17.93
C ALA A 81 -7.93 4.09 16.78
N LEU A 82 -8.18 4.49 15.51
CA LEU A 82 -7.51 3.90 14.36
C LEU A 82 -5.98 4.00 14.41
N PHE A 83 -5.47 5.07 14.99
CA PHE A 83 -4.03 5.35 15.09
C PHE A 83 -3.48 5.20 16.51
N ASN A 84 -4.19 4.51 17.40
CA ASN A 84 -3.64 4.21 18.72
C ASN A 84 -2.29 3.52 18.60
N HIS A 85 -1.41 3.77 19.58
CA HIS A 85 -0.01 3.32 19.63
C HIS A 85 0.95 3.96 18.62
N LEU A 86 0.47 4.81 17.71
CA LEU A 86 1.35 5.57 16.83
C LEU A 86 1.82 6.84 17.55
N ASN A 87 3.07 7.21 17.36
CA ASN A 87 3.68 8.40 17.96
C ASN A 87 3.71 9.61 17.02
N GLY A 88 3.28 9.41 15.75
CA GLY A 88 3.19 10.43 14.68
C GLY A 88 4.50 10.65 13.92
N GLY A 89 5.50 9.77 14.12
CA GLY A 89 6.74 9.73 13.34
C GLY A 89 6.74 8.64 12.27
N GLU A 90 5.76 7.75 12.33
CA GLU A 90 5.65 6.60 11.44
C GLU A 90 5.47 7.03 9.99
N LYS A 91 5.94 6.16 9.11
CA LYS A 91 5.78 6.30 7.66
C LYS A 91 4.86 5.21 7.13
N PHE A 92 4.07 5.59 6.14
CA PHE A 92 3.16 4.71 5.43
C PHE A 92 3.51 4.69 3.94
N TYR A 93 3.22 3.58 3.28
CA TYR A 93 3.48 3.43 1.86
C TYR A 93 2.33 3.96 1.02
N PHE A 94 2.68 4.81 0.06
CA PHE A 94 1.77 5.41 -0.92
C PHE A 94 2.13 4.96 -2.33
N VAL A 95 1.14 4.75 -3.17
CA VAL A 95 1.29 4.52 -4.61
C VAL A 95 0.03 4.98 -5.33
N HIS A 96 -0.03 6.28 -5.69
CA HIS A 96 -1.23 6.85 -6.31
C HIS A 96 -0.92 8.12 -7.12
N SER A 97 -1.72 8.36 -8.16
CA SER A 97 -1.67 9.58 -8.98
C SER A 97 -2.77 10.58 -8.64
N TYR A 98 -3.80 10.11 -7.91
CA TYR A 98 -5.00 10.87 -7.58
C TYR A 98 -5.21 10.83 -6.06
N HIS A 99 -5.80 11.89 -5.52
CA HIS A 99 -6.14 12.00 -4.10
C HIS A 99 -7.55 12.56 -3.93
N VAL A 100 -8.14 12.36 -2.77
CA VAL A 100 -9.48 12.85 -2.45
C VAL A 100 -9.47 14.31 -2.03
N ALA A 101 -10.50 15.05 -2.46
CA ALA A 101 -10.80 16.42 -2.09
C ALA A 101 -12.25 16.49 -1.58
N PRO A 102 -12.50 16.22 -0.30
CA PRO A 102 -13.82 16.30 0.30
C PRO A 102 -14.31 17.77 0.34
N GLU A 103 -15.62 17.98 0.15
CA GLU A 103 -16.24 19.30 0.31
C GLU A 103 -16.27 19.71 1.79
N ASP A 104 -16.53 18.76 2.71
CA ASP A 104 -16.42 18.95 4.15
C ASP A 104 -15.02 18.54 4.64
N PRO A 105 -14.18 19.50 5.06
CA PRO A 105 -12.86 19.18 5.63
C PRO A 105 -12.96 18.44 6.97
N GLY A 106 -14.11 18.45 7.63
CA GLY A 106 -14.34 17.76 8.89
C GLY A 106 -14.26 16.24 8.79
N VAL A 107 -14.36 15.65 7.59
CA VAL A 107 -14.17 14.21 7.40
C VAL A 107 -12.69 13.81 7.33
N ALA A 108 -11.77 14.77 7.14
CA ALA A 108 -10.34 14.50 7.03
C ALA A 108 -9.77 14.04 8.38
N LEU A 109 -9.21 12.84 8.40
CA LEU A 109 -8.60 12.25 9.58
C LEU A 109 -7.09 12.51 9.61
N THR A 110 -6.44 12.42 8.46
CA THR A 110 -5.02 12.74 8.31
C THR A 110 -4.74 13.51 7.02
N TYR A 111 -3.64 14.27 7.05
CA TYR A 111 -3.04 14.89 5.87
C TYR A 111 -1.63 14.38 5.64
N THR A 112 -1.21 14.43 4.39
CA THR A 112 0.15 14.16 3.93
C THR A 112 0.54 15.23 2.91
N THR A 113 1.83 15.58 2.84
CA THR A 113 2.36 16.54 1.86
C THR A 113 3.11 15.82 0.75
N TYR A 114 2.75 16.12 -0.49
CA TYR A 114 3.48 15.69 -1.68
C TYR A 114 3.38 16.80 -2.76
N GLY A 115 4.28 17.78 -2.68
CA GLY A 115 4.14 19.04 -3.42
C GLY A 115 3.03 19.91 -2.85
N GLU A 116 1.86 19.37 -2.69
CA GLU A 116 0.72 19.95 -1.99
C GLU A 116 0.28 19.06 -0.80
N ALA A 117 -0.47 19.65 0.13
CA ALA A 117 -1.06 18.90 1.22
C ALA A 117 -2.40 18.31 0.80
N PHE A 118 -2.55 16.98 0.90
CA PHE A 118 -3.75 16.26 0.54
C PHE A 118 -4.30 15.43 1.71
N VAL A 119 -5.59 15.10 1.65
CA VAL A 119 -6.25 14.23 2.62
C VAL A 119 -5.78 12.79 2.40
N SER A 120 -5.06 12.22 3.37
CA SER A 120 -4.49 10.89 3.30
C SER A 120 -5.30 9.82 4.04
N SER A 121 -6.25 10.22 4.87
CA SER A 121 -7.31 9.34 5.38
C SER A 121 -8.54 10.13 5.81
N ILE A 122 -9.67 9.47 5.85
CA ILE A 122 -10.96 10.05 6.25
C ILE A 122 -11.65 9.18 7.30
N LYS A 123 -12.57 9.81 8.04
CA LYS A 123 -13.52 9.11 8.91
C LYS A 123 -14.89 9.80 8.86
N THR A 124 -15.93 8.99 8.74
CA THR A 124 -17.32 9.41 8.93
C THR A 124 -18.08 8.24 9.57
N GLY A 125 -18.56 8.43 10.81
CA GLY A 125 -19.14 7.34 11.58
C GLY A 125 -18.17 6.15 11.74
N ASN A 126 -18.62 4.98 11.36
CA ASN A 126 -17.86 3.73 11.38
C ASN A 126 -17.11 3.46 10.05
N ILE A 127 -17.20 4.38 9.10
CA ILE A 127 -16.48 4.30 7.82
C ILE A 127 -15.15 5.01 7.98
N VAL A 128 -14.06 4.31 7.78
CA VAL A 128 -12.70 4.86 7.70
C VAL A 128 -12.07 4.44 6.38
N ALA A 129 -11.22 5.31 5.83
CA ALA A 129 -10.50 4.94 4.63
C ALA A 129 -9.16 5.67 4.52
N THR A 130 -8.17 5.01 3.92
CA THR A 130 -6.80 5.48 3.79
C THR A 130 -6.36 5.54 2.34
N GLN A 131 -5.59 6.55 1.95
CA GLN A 131 -4.94 6.61 0.64
C GLN A 131 -3.67 5.77 0.62
N PHE A 132 -2.97 5.70 1.74
CA PHE A 132 -1.84 4.80 1.91
C PHE A 132 -2.31 3.34 2.04
N HIS A 133 -1.37 2.42 1.90
CA HIS A 133 -1.57 0.98 1.98
C HIS A 133 -1.11 0.44 3.33
N PRO A 134 -2.00 0.26 4.32
CA PRO A 134 -1.62 -0.32 5.61
C PRO A 134 -0.97 -1.69 5.46
N GLU A 135 -1.46 -2.53 4.53
CA GLU A 135 -0.94 -3.86 4.26
C GLU A 135 0.51 -3.87 3.73
N LYS A 136 1.04 -2.70 3.35
CA LYS A 136 2.41 -2.50 2.85
C LYS A 136 3.22 -1.54 3.73
N SER A 137 2.73 -1.23 4.92
CA SER A 137 3.31 -0.20 5.80
C SER A 137 3.92 -0.77 7.08
N GLY A 138 4.37 -2.04 7.04
CA GLY A 138 5.04 -2.70 8.14
C GLY A 138 4.20 -2.68 9.44
N ASP A 139 4.86 -2.55 10.58
CA ASP A 139 4.20 -2.58 11.90
C ASP A 139 3.19 -1.46 12.09
N ALA A 140 3.46 -0.26 11.56
CA ALA A 140 2.52 0.86 11.62
C ALA A 140 1.22 0.54 10.87
N GLY A 141 1.32 -0.11 9.72
CA GLY A 141 0.17 -0.57 8.97
C GLY A 141 -0.61 -1.70 9.66
N LEU A 142 0.10 -2.66 10.25
CA LEU A 142 -0.51 -3.73 11.03
C LEU A 142 -1.26 -3.17 12.26
N ALA A 143 -0.71 -2.15 12.92
CA ALA A 143 -1.40 -1.45 14.01
C ALA A 143 -2.73 -0.82 13.55
N VAL A 144 -2.79 -0.23 12.36
CA VAL A 144 -4.03 0.30 11.79
C VAL A 144 -5.10 -0.80 11.64
N PHE A 145 -4.74 -1.97 11.11
CA PHE A 145 -5.66 -3.11 11.02
C PHE A 145 -6.12 -3.60 12.39
N GLN A 146 -5.19 -3.75 13.32
CA GLN A 146 -5.50 -4.18 14.68
C GLN A 146 -6.48 -3.23 15.36
N ASN A 147 -6.24 -1.92 15.25
CA ASN A 147 -7.08 -0.88 15.82
C ASN A 147 -8.45 -0.80 15.14
N PHE A 148 -8.54 -1.09 13.84
CA PHE A 148 -9.82 -1.16 13.15
C PHE A 148 -10.66 -2.37 13.60
N ILE A 149 -10.03 -3.54 13.77
CA ILE A 149 -10.72 -4.79 14.17
C ILE A 149 -11.09 -4.74 15.66
N ARG A 150 -10.25 -4.13 16.49
CA ARG A 150 -10.41 -4.04 17.94
C ARG A 150 -10.24 -2.60 18.41
N PRO A 151 -11.22 -1.71 18.11
CA PRO A 151 -11.12 -0.31 18.51
C PRO A 151 -11.14 -0.14 20.04
N GLY A 152 -10.44 0.88 20.51
CA GLY A 152 -10.48 1.27 21.92
C GLY A 152 -9.37 0.70 22.81
N THR A 153 -8.41 -0.04 22.26
CA THR A 153 -7.22 -0.48 23.00
C THR A 153 -6.03 0.46 22.70
N GLY A 154 -5.29 0.85 23.76
CA GLY A 154 -4.05 1.59 23.64
C GLY A 154 -4.14 3.09 23.82
N GLN A 155 -2.97 3.74 23.79
CA GLN A 155 -2.86 5.18 23.94
C GLN A 155 -3.20 5.88 22.64
N PRO A 156 -4.00 6.97 22.66
CA PRO A 156 -4.28 7.77 21.49
C PRO A 156 -3.01 8.34 20.87
N ALA A 157 -2.94 8.33 19.55
CA ALA A 157 -1.90 9.02 18.82
C ALA A 157 -2.06 10.55 18.97
N PRO A 158 -0.94 11.31 19.00
CA PRO A 158 -1.00 12.75 19.17
C PRO A 158 -1.62 13.44 17.95
N VAL A 159 -2.67 14.22 18.21
CA VAL A 159 -3.20 15.18 17.23
C VAL A 159 -2.20 16.34 17.13
N ARG A 160 -1.83 16.73 15.92
CA ARG A 160 -0.85 17.79 15.67
C ARG A 160 -1.40 18.83 14.70
N PRO A 161 -0.94 20.08 14.79
CA PRO A 161 -1.18 21.05 13.72
C PRO A 161 -0.73 20.49 12.38
N LYS A 162 -1.43 20.86 11.30
CA LYS A 162 -1.06 20.47 9.95
C LYS A 162 0.36 20.96 9.65
N THR A 163 1.26 20.03 9.48
CA THR A 163 2.68 20.28 9.18
C THR A 163 3.07 19.58 7.89
N GLU A 164 4.14 20.04 7.29
CA GLU A 164 4.68 19.40 6.11
C GLU A 164 5.23 18.01 6.44
N THR A 165 4.96 17.04 5.55
CA THR A 165 5.53 15.69 5.61
C THR A 165 6.44 15.48 4.40
N HIS A 166 7.39 14.54 4.50
CA HIS A 166 8.37 14.29 3.46
C HIS A 166 8.51 12.80 3.19
N LEU A 167 8.86 12.46 1.94
CA LEU A 167 9.25 11.11 1.58
C LEU A 167 10.44 10.66 2.44
N ALA A 168 10.36 9.45 2.96
CA ALA A 168 11.44 8.83 3.69
C ALA A 168 12.45 8.21 2.73
N LYS A 169 13.73 8.21 3.11
CA LYS A 169 14.73 7.31 2.53
C LYS A 169 14.36 5.88 2.90
N ARG A 170 14.59 4.94 1.99
CA ARG A 170 14.23 3.54 2.17
C ARG A 170 15.34 2.60 1.78
N ILE A 171 15.36 1.44 2.40
CA ILE A 171 16.24 0.32 2.07
C ILE A 171 15.43 -0.68 1.25
N VAL A 172 15.85 -0.88 0.00
CA VAL A 172 15.26 -1.88 -0.89
C VAL A 172 16.20 -3.10 -0.90
N ALA A 173 15.74 -4.22 -0.36
CA ALA A 173 16.49 -5.46 -0.41
C ALA A 173 16.21 -6.18 -1.73
N CYS A 174 17.24 -6.31 -2.58
CA CYS A 174 17.16 -7.01 -3.86
C CYS A 174 17.68 -8.44 -3.71
N LEU A 175 16.87 -9.42 -4.10
CA LEU A 175 17.20 -10.84 -4.08
C LEU A 175 17.32 -11.36 -5.50
N ASP A 176 18.52 -11.72 -5.92
CA ASP A 176 18.79 -12.35 -7.21
C ASP A 176 18.34 -13.81 -7.15
N VAL A 177 17.25 -14.14 -7.81
CA VAL A 177 16.63 -15.47 -7.79
C VAL A 177 16.90 -16.21 -9.08
N ARG A 178 17.30 -17.47 -8.97
CA ARG A 178 17.44 -18.41 -10.09
C ARG A 178 17.18 -19.85 -9.70
N ALA A 179 16.97 -20.71 -10.68
CA ALA A 179 16.95 -22.14 -10.45
C ALA A 179 18.39 -22.65 -10.24
N ASN A 180 18.60 -23.54 -9.27
CA ASN A 180 19.82 -24.34 -9.11
C ASN A 180 19.83 -25.52 -10.08
N ASP A 181 20.89 -26.33 -10.02
CA ASP A 181 21.03 -27.49 -10.92
C ASP A 181 19.98 -28.60 -10.63
N ALA A 182 19.32 -28.57 -9.46
CA ALA A 182 18.19 -29.46 -9.11
C ALA A 182 16.83 -28.89 -9.51
N GLY A 183 16.77 -27.66 -10.06
CA GLY A 183 15.53 -26.98 -10.44
C GLY A 183 14.86 -26.18 -9.33
N ASP A 184 15.45 -26.13 -8.14
CA ASP A 184 14.93 -25.33 -7.01
C ASP A 184 15.26 -23.86 -7.20
N LEU A 185 14.30 -22.96 -6.86
CA LEU A 185 14.58 -21.53 -6.76
C LEU A 185 15.40 -21.22 -5.52
N VAL A 186 16.52 -20.56 -5.73
CA VAL A 186 17.45 -20.11 -4.68
C VAL A 186 17.83 -18.65 -4.89
N VAL A 187 18.14 -17.96 -3.81
CA VAL A 187 18.80 -16.66 -3.88
C VAL A 187 20.30 -16.89 -4.06
N THR A 188 20.87 -16.17 -4.97
CA THR A 188 22.31 -16.26 -5.30
C THR A 188 22.98 -14.91 -5.24
N LYS A 189 24.29 -14.88 -5.37
CA LYS A 189 25.10 -13.68 -5.54
C LYS A 189 26.25 -14.02 -6.45
N GLY A 190 26.51 -13.20 -7.42
CA GLY A 190 27.67 -13.36 -8.28
C GLY A 190 28.16 -12.02 -8.79
N ASP A 191 29.48 -11.87 -8.88
CA ASP A 191 30.09 -10.75 -9.57
C ASP A 191 29.97 -10.97 -11.08
N GLN A 192 29.49 -9.95 -11.80
CA GLN A 192 29.35 -9.99 -13.27
C GLN A 192 28.53 -11.17 -13.79
N TYR A 193 27.48 -11.59 -13.05
CA TYR A 193 26.61 -12.73 -13.37
C TYR A 193 27.28 -14.13 -13.26
N ASP A 194 28.50 -14.22 -12.75
CA ASP A 194 29.07 -15.51 -12.36
C ASP A 194 28.51 -15.94 -11.00
N VAL A 195 27.48 -16.79 -11.07
CA VAL A 195 26.74 -17.27 -9.89
C VAL A 195 27.26 -18.64 -9.41
N ARG A 196 28.35 -19.15 -10.01
CA ARG A 196 28.87 -20.45 -9.66
C ARG A 196 30.04 -20.35 -8.68
N GLU A 197 29.99 -21.18 -7.67
CA GLU A 197 31.07 -21.41 -6.71
C GLU A 197 31.39 -22.88 -6.66
N LYS A 198 32.64 -23.24 -6.87
CA LYS A 198 33.10 -24.64 -6.93
C LYS A 198 32.32 -25.52 -7.91
N GLY A 199 31.84 -24.93 -9.04
CA GLY A 199 31.09 -25.62 -10.08
C GLY A 199 29.59 -25.71 -9.88
N GLU A 200 29.07 -25.37 -8.71
CA GLU A 200 27.64 -25.35 -8.39
C GLU A 200 27.10 -23.93 -8.31
N VAL A 201 25.77 -23.76 -8.49
CA VAL A 201 25.10 -22.48 -8.28
C VAL A 201 25.21 -22.08 -6.81
N ARG A 202 25.76 -20.89 -6.54
CA ARG A 202 25.82 -20.36 -5.18
C ARG A 202 24.41 -20.25 -4.59
N ASN A 203 24.20 -20.85 -3.44
CA ASN A 203 22.93 -20.90 -2.76
C ASN A 203 23.03 -20.14 -1.43
N LEU A 204 22.36 -18.96 -1.34
CA LEU A 204 22.27 -18.15 -0.12
C LEU A 204 21.03 -18.48 0.72
N GLY A 205 20.10 -19.25 0.16
CA GLY A 205 18.86 -19.65 0.83
C GLY A 205 17.65 -19.60 -0.09
N LYS A 206 16.51 -19.98 0.45
CA LYS A 206 15.22 -19.92 -0.27
C LYS A 206 14.71 -18.47 -0.31
N PRO A 207 14.13 -18.02 -1.44
CA PRO A 207 13.72 -16.62 -1.63
C PRO A 207 12.75 -16.13 -0.56
N VAL A 208 11.73 -16.94 -0.19
CA VAL A 208 10.71 -16.57 0.80
C VAL A 208 11.31 -16.38 2.19
N GLU A 209 12.21 -17.28 2.59
CA GLU A 209 12.86 -17.23 3.92
C GLU A 209 13.79 -16.02 4.05
N LEU A 210 14.57 -15.72 3.01
CA LEU A 210 15.45 -14.55 2.99
C LEU A 210 14.68 -13.24 2.92
N ALA A 211 13.60 -13.17 2.16
CA ALA A 211 12.74 -12.00 2.12
C ALA A 211 12.14 -11.71 3.49
N ARG A 212 11.64 -12.75 4.18
CA ARG A 212 11.15 -12.62 5.56
C ARG A 212 12.24 -12.12 6.51
N ARG A 213 13.42 -12.72 6.46
CA ARG A 213 14.56 -12.30 7.27
C ARG A 213 14.92 -10.84 7.04
N TYR A 214 15.03 -10.39 5.78
CA TYR A 214 15.36 -8.99 5.47
C TYR A 214 14.26 -8.02 5.92
N TYR A 215 13.00 -8.42 5.84
CA TYR A 215 11.88 -7.68 6.42
C TYR A 215 12.04 -7.54 7.95
N GLU A 216 12.31 -8.64 8.64
CA GLU A 216 12.54 -8.65 10.11
C GLU A 216 13.79 -7.84 10.52
N GLU A 217 14.79 -7.76 9.65
CA GLU A 217 16.01 -6.93 9.81
C GLU A 217 15.78 -5.45 9.43
N GLY A 218 14.58 -5.07 8.97
CA GLY A 218 14.17 -3.67 8.73
C GLY A 218 14.29 -3.19 7.30
N ALA A 219 14.25 -4.07 6.30
CA ALA A 219 14.09 -3.65 4.91
C ALA A 219 12.72 -3.01 4.69
N ASP A 220 12.67 -1.86 4.01
CA ASP A 220 11.44 -1.13 3.72
C ASP A 220 10.72 -1.69 2.47
N GLU A 221 11.44 -2.31 1.56
CA GLU A 221 10.91 -2.92 0.34
C GLU A 221 11.75 -4.17 -0.02
N ILE A 222 11.10 -5.17 -0.63
CA ILE A 222 11.76 -6.39 -1.12
C ILE A 222 11.53 -6.50 -2.62
N THR A 223 12.61 -6.68 -3.37
CA THR A 223 12.56 -6.89 -4.82
C THR A 223 13.17 -8.24 -5.17
N PHE A 224 12.43 -9.07 -5.90
CA PHE A 224 12.92 -10.32 -6.45
C PHE A 224 13.33 -10.10 -7.90
N LEU A 225 14.60 -10.35 -8.21
CA LEU A 225 15.16 -10.24 -9.55
C LEU A 225 15.29 -11.64 -10.13
N ASN A 226 14.47 -11.99 -11.12
CA ASN A 226 14.64 -13.23 -11.87
C ASN A 226 15.84 -13.10 -12.82
N ILE A 227 16.99 -13.63 -12.42
CA ILE A 227 18.22 -13.53 -13.21
C ILE A 227 18.39 -14.69 -14.22
N THR A 228 17.44 -15.64 -14.27
CA THR A 228 17.43 -16.70 -15.32
C THR A 228 16.56 -16.35 -16.51
N GLY A 229 15.64 -15.39 -16.38
CA GLY A 229 14.64 -15.04 -17.39
C GLY A 229 15.16 -14.17 -18.53
N PHE A 230 16.42 -14.30 -18.94
CA PHE A 230 16.96 -13.48 -20.02
C PHE A 230 16.40 -13.86 -21.40
N ARG A 231 15.61 -12.95 -21.96
CA ARG A 231 15.36 -12.66 -23.38
C ARG A 231 14.23 -13.35 -24.14
N ASP A 232 13.71 -14.52 -23.75
CA ASP A 232 12.75 -15.25 -24.61
C ASP A 232 11.52 -15.85 -23.89
N PHE A 233 11.22 -15.43 -22.66
CA PHE A 233 10.05 -15.97 -21.95
C PHE A 233 8.87 -15.01 -21.97
N PRO A 234 7.67 -15.49 -22.39
CA PRO A 234 6.45 -14.74 -22.16
C PRO A 234 6.25 -14.50 -20.67
N LEU A 235 5.56 -13.40 -20.29
CA LEU A 235 5.22 -12.93 -18.94
C LEU A 235 4.50 -13.96 -18.02
N LYS A 236 4.85 -15.25 -18.12
CA LYS A 236 4.26 -16.36 -17.36
C LYS A 236 5.30 -17.05 -16.51
N ASP A 237 6.00 -16.27 -15.67
CA ASP A 237 6.93 -16.83 -14.68
C ASP A 237 6.13 -17.31 -13.45
N LEU A 238 5.46 -18.45 -13.60
CA LEU A 238 4.66 -19.05 -12.53
C LEU A 238 5.47 -19.32 -11.24
N PRO A 239 6.73 -19.79 -11.28
CA PRO A 239 7.53 -19.97 -10.06
C PRO A 239 7.77 -18.67 -9.30
N MET A 240 8.06 -17.55 -9.99
CA MET A 240 8.26 -16.25 -9.34
C MET A 240 6.96 -15.68 -8.78
N LEU A 241 5.84 -15.88 -9.48
CA LEU A 241 4.52 -15.50 -8.95
C LEU A 241 4.19 -16.27 -7.66
N GLU A 242 4.56 -17.54 -7.57
CA GLU A 242 4.36 -18.31 -6.34
C GLU A 242 5.28 -17.83 -5.22
N VAL A 243 6.53 -17.45 -5.49
CA VAL A 243 7.43 -16.81 -4.51
C VAL A 243 6.79 -15.54 -3.95
N LEU A 244 6.29 -14.65 -4.81
CA LEU A 244 5.60 -13.43 -4.39
C LEU A 244 4.38 -13.75 -3.51
N LYS A 245 3.56 -14.71 -3.93
CA LYS A 245 2.35 -15.13 -3.20
C LYS A 245 2.68 -15.71 -1.83
N GLN A 246 3.72 -16.53 -1.72
CA GLN A 246 4.14 -17.11 -0.44
C GLN A 246 4.75 -16.04 0.47
N THR A 247 5.58 -15.14 -0.09
CA THR A 247 6.20 -14.05 0.66
C THR A 247 5.17 -13.08 1.23
N SER A 248 4.13 -12.72 0.45
CA SER A 248 3.09 -11.78 0.89
C SER A 248 2.27 -12.21 2.12
N ARG A 249 2.42 -13.46 2.55
CA ARG A 249 1.78 -13.97 3.78
C ARG A 249 2.53 -13.57 5.06
N HIS A 250 3.79 -13.18 4.94
CA HIS A 250 4.69 -12.96 6.07
C HIS A 250 5.47 -11.65 6.00
N VAL A 251 5.42 -10.96 4.87
CA VAL A 251 6.15 -9.72 4.60
C VAL A 251 5.15 -8.62 4.27
N PHE A 252 5.10 -7.59 5.10
CA PHE A 252 4.10 -6.51 5.05
C PHE A 252 4.72 -5.17 4.61
N VAL A 253 5.67 -5.26 3.68
CA VAL A 253 6.24 -4.14 2.94
C VAL A 253 6.06 -4.40 1.45
N PRO A 254 6.28 -3.39 0.57
CA PRO A 254 6.15 -3.58 -0.87
C PRO A 254 7.00 -4.74 -1.38
N LEU A 255 6.40 -5.58 -2.21
CA LEU A 255 7.06 -6.69 -2.92
C LEU A 255 7.01 -6.39 -4.43
N THR A 256 8.15 -6.52 -5.09
CA THR A 256 8.31 -6.29 -6.54
C THR A 256 9.09 -7.43 -7.18
#